data_6afe1172c42491300e09c60a70dddd95
#
_entry.id   6afe1172c42491300e09c60a70dddd95
#
_cell.length_a   1.000
_cell.length_b   1.000
_cell.length_c   1.000
_cell.angle_alpha   90.00
_cell.angle_beta   90.00
_cell.angle_gamma   90.00
#
_symmetry.space_group_name_H-M   'P 1'
#
loop_
_entity.id
_entity.type
_entity.pdbx_description
1 polymer ?
#
loop_
_entity_poly.entity_id
_entity_poly.type
_entity_poly.pdbx_seq_one_letter_code
_entity_poly.pdbx_strand_id
1 'polypeptide(L)'
;MIDCSQYKQMIFDVDGVIFDSNALKADNIRSAAAEFVSRQEAEKFTEWFTGLNGIPREIKVHKWSADKSTAEGILESYTRRNEETLYEVAFTAGARQLLETASKSHELIALSGGEVGEVRTLFERKGIRSYFREVLGGPKTKQENLAPVRLHHPLLYVGDSRIDYECAAEIGADFVFMAAYTQFSGWQSYFTGEAGVRIIQTLEELRP
;
A
#
# COMPACT_ATOMS: atom_id res chain seq x y z
N MET A 1 16.25 -9.71 -12.81
CA MET A 1 16.43 -9.62 -11.33
C MET A 1 17.19 -8.34 -11.02
N ILE A 2 16.76 -7.61 -9.99
CA ILE A 2 17.34 -6.35 -9.54
C ILE A 2 18.18 -6.63 -8.30
N ASP A 3 19.46 -6.31 -8.35
CA ASP A 3 20.37 -6.37 -7.19
C ASP A 3 20.06 -5.21 -6.23
N CYS A 4 19.72 -5.53 -5.00
CA CYS A 4 19.38 -4.58 -3.95
C CYS A 4 20.52 -4.39 -2.93
N SER A 5 21.64 -5.10 -3.04
CA SER A 5 22.74 -5.11 -2.06
C SER A 5 23.34 -3.72 -1.79
N GLN A 6 23.20 -2.78 -2.73
CA GLN A 6 23.68 -1.40 -2.59
C GLN A 6 22.85 -0.54 -1.65
N TYR A 7 21.56 -0.89 -1.42
CA TYR A 7 20.66 -0.07 -0.61
C TYR A 7 20.90 -0.33 0.88
N LYS A 8 20.84 0.72 1.67
CA LYS A 8 20.92 0.64 3.14
C LYS A 8 19.55 0.42 3.76
N GLN A 9 18.54 0.94 3.11
CA GLN A 9 17.17 0.95 3.60
C GLN A 9 16.21 0.66 2.45
N MET A 10 15.14 -0.07 2.74
CA MET A 10 14.09 -0.38 1.77
C MET A 10 12.73 -0.03 2.35
N ILE A 11 11.92 0.71 1.60
CA ILE A 11 10.53 1.03 1.93
C ILE A 11 9.63 0.15 1.05
N PHE A 12 8.64 -0.48 1.66
CA PHE A 12 7.65 -1.28 0.97
C PHE A 12 6.25 -0.70 1.21
N ASP A 13 5.49 -0.49 0.14
CA ASP A 13 4.04 -0.43 0.30
C ASP A 13 3.50 -1.79 0.77
N VAL A 14 2.29 -1.83 1.25
CA VAL A 14 1.70 -3.01 1.90
C VAL A 14 0.72 -3.71 0.96
N ASP A 15 -0.30 -3.00 0.50
CA ASP A 15 -1.39 -3.54 -0.31
C ASP A 15 -0.95 -3.63 -1.77
N GLY A 16 -0.99 -4.83 -2.36
CA GLY A 16 -0.49 -5.05 -3.73
C GLY A 16 1.04 -5.19 -3.83
N VAL A 17 1.77 -5.00 -2.73
CA VAL A 17 3.23 -5.22 -2.68
C VAL A 17 3.58 -6.36 -1.70
N ILE A 18 3.31 -6.23 -0.42
CA ILE A 18 3.55 -7.31 0.56
C ILE A 18 2.40 -8.31 0.54
N PHE A 19 1.16 -7.84 0.47
CA PHE A 19 -0.04 -8.69 0.49
C PHE A 19 -0.89 -8.49 -0.76
N ASP A 20 -1.48 -9.58 -1.25
CA ASP A 20 -2.50 -9.59 -2.30
C ASP A 20 -3.87 -9.22 -1.72
N SER A 21 -4.00 -7.98 -1.28
CA SER A 21 -5.16 -7.46 -0.53
C SER A 21 -6.03 -6.48 -1.32
N ASN A 22 -5.57 -6.02 -2.48
CA ASN A 22 -6.24 -4.96 -3.23
C ASN A 22 -7.67 -5.32 -3.65
N ALA A 23 -7.89 -6.53 -4.18
CA ALA A 23 -9.21 -6.99 -4.58
C ALA A 23 -10.16 -7.15 -3.38
N LEU A 24 -9.69 -7.74 -2.28
CA LEU A 24 -10.46 -7.90 -1.05
C LEU A 24 -10.88 -6.54 -0.47
N LYS A 25 -9.95 -5.58 -0.40
CA LYS A 25 -10.25 -4.23 0.07
C LYS A 25 -11.25 -3.49 -0.81
N ALA A 26 -11.17 -3.69 -2.14
CA ALA A 26 -12.15 -3.15 -3.08
C ALA A 26 -13.56 -3.74 -2.84
N ASP A 27 -13.66 -5.04 -2.58
CA ASP A 27 -14.92 -5.70 -2.26
C ASP A 27 -15.49 -5.25 -0.91
N ASN A 28 -14.63 -5.07 0.09
CA ASN A 28 -15.03 -4.58 1.41
C ASN A 28 -15.57 -3.15 1.36
N ILE A 29 -14.89 -2.24 0.66
CA ILE A 29 -15.37 -0.85 0.56
C ILE A 29 -16.64 -0.73 -0.28
N ARG A 30 -16.77 -1.53 -1.36
CA ARG A 30 -18.01 -1.60 -2.14
C ARG A 30 -19.19 -2.05 -1.27
N SER A 31 -18.99 -3.12 -0.52
CA SER A 31 -20.00 -3.67 0.35
C SER A 31 -20.38 -2.72 1.50
N ALA A 32 -19.38 -2.02 2.06
CA ALA A 32 -19.62 -1.00 3.08
C ALA A 32 -20.43 0.18 2.53
N ALA A 33 -20.07 0.69 1.35
CA ALA A 33 -20.81 1.79 0.73
C ALA A 33 -22.25 1.41 0.38
N ALA A 34 -22.51 0.17 -0.07
CA ALA A 34 -23.84 -0.30 -0.44
C ALA A 34 -24.81 -0.40 0.76
N GLU A 35 -24.34 -0.29 2.00
CA GLU A 35 -25.20 -0.17 3.18
C GLU A 35 -25.83 1.23 3.31
N PHE A 36 -25.25 2.26 2.70
CA PHE A 36 -25.60 3.67 2.88
C PHE A 36 -26.05 4.38 1.60
N VAL A 37 -25.65 3.87 0.43
CA VAL A 37 -26.01 4.45 -0.86
C VAL A 37 -26.54 3.36 -1.80
N SER A 38 -27.11 3.77 -2.94
CA SER A 38 -27.59 2.81 -3.95
C SER A 38 -26.41 1.95 -4.49
N ARG A 39 -26.72 0.73 -4.94
CA ARG A 39 -25.72 -0.17 -5.53
C ARG A 39 -24.92 0.50 -6.64
N GLN A 40 -25.60 1.26 -7.51
CA GLN A 40 -24.93 1.96 -8.62
C GLN A 40 -23.95 3.04 -8.13
N GLU A 41 -24.31 3.76 -7.07
CA GLU A 41 -23.43 4.75 -6.44
C GLU A 41 -22.25 4.08 -5.72
N ALA A 42 -22.48 2.95 -5.04
CA ALA A 42 -21.42 2.18 -4.39
C ALA A 42 -20.39 1.65 -5.42
N GLU A 43 -20.83 1.22 -6.61
CA GLU A 43 -19.94 0.80 -7.70
C GLU A 43 -19.08 1.99 -8.19
N LYS A 44 -19.67 3.14 -8.47
CA LYS A 44 -18.95 4.36 -8.87
C LYS A 44 -17.98 4.85 -7.80
N PHE A 45 -18.42 4.81 -6.55
CA PHE A 45 -17.58 5.15 -5.42
C PHE A 45 -16.36 4.23 -5.32
N THR A 46 -16.56 2.92 -5.47
CA THR A 46 -15.48 1.93 -5.39
C THR A 46 -14.44 2.15 -6.49
N GLU A 47 -14.87 2.35 -7.73
CA GLU A 47 -13.98 2.65 -8.84
C GLU A 47 -13.12 3.89 -8.58
N TRP A 48 -13.77 4.98 -8.13
CA TRP A 48 -13.06 6.21 -7.77
C TRP A 48 -12.12 6.00 -6.57
N PHE A 49 -12.57 5.28 -5.53
CA PHE A 49 -11.82 5.02 -4.30
C PHE A 49 -10.55 4.21 -4.58
N THR A 50 -10.63 3.17 -5.39
CA THR A 50 -9.50 2.32 -5.77
C THR A 50 -8.53 3.03 -6.71
N GLY A 51 -9.02 3.93 -7.56
CA GLY A 51 -8.16 4.80 -8.38
C GLY A 51 -7.26 5.75 -7.59
N LEU A 52 -7.53 5.91 -6.28
CA LEU A 52 -6.74 6.72 -5.34
C LEU A 52 -5.94 5.87 -4.36
N ASN A 53 -5.41 4.72 -4.79
CA ASN A 53 -4.56 3.87 -3.94
C ASN A 53 -3.37 4.66 -3.37
N GLY A 54 -3.00 4.34 -2.13
CA GLY A 54 -1.97 5.05 -1.37
C GLY A 54 -2.48 6.24 -0.54
N ILE A 55 -3.70 6.74 -0.80
CA ILE A 55 -4.34 7.79 0.01
C ILE A 55 -5.14 7.15 1.16
N PRO A 56 -5.07 7.69 2.40
CA PRO A 56 -5.86 7.22 3.52
C PRO A 56 -7.37 7.21 3.25
N ARG A 57 -8.06 6.17 3.74
CA ARG A 57 -9.49 5.95 3.51
C ARG A 57 -10.37 7.10 4.02
N GLU A 58 -10.00 7.70 5.13
CA GLU A 58 -10.73 8.81 5.74
C GLU A 58 -10.78 10.00 4.78
N ILE A 59 -9.64 10.35 4.18
CA ILE A 59 -9.53 11.45 3.21
C ILE A 59 -10.43 11.16 2.00
N LYS A 60 -10.40 9.92 1.49
CA LYS A 60 -11.20 9.52 0.32
C LYS A 60 -12.69 9.57 0.63
N VAL A 61 -13.15 8.94 1.72
CA VAL A 61 -14.58 8.86 2.04
C VAL A 61 -15.17 10.24 2.29
N HIS A 62 -14.49 11.10 3.08
CA HIS A 62 -14.97 12.48 3.31
C HIS A 62 -14.92 13.37 2.08
N LYS A 63 -14.05 13.07 1.12
CA LYS A 63 -14.02 13.79 -0.17
C LYS A 63 -15.18 13.37 -1.07
N TRP A 64 -15.63 12.11 -1.00
CA TRP A 64 -16.76 11.60 -1.78
C TRP A 64 -18.10 12.04 -1.21
N SER A 65 -18.34 11.84 0.07
CA SER A 65 -19.61 12.15 0.72
C SER A 65 -19.54 13.44 1.52
N ALA A 66 -20.40 14.41 1.17
CA ALA A 66 -20.59 15.62 1.96
C ALA A 66 -21.45 15.37 3.22
N ASP A 67 -22.26 14.30 3.23
CA ASP A 67 -23.02 13.89 4.40
C ASP A 67 -22.12 13.13 5.37
N LYS A 68 -21.93 13.73 6.54
CA LYS A 68 -21.04 13.22 7.58
C LYS A 68 -21.48 11.87 8.11
N SER A 69 -22.79 11.65 8.28
CA SER A 69 -23.34 10.40 8.82
C SER A 69 -23.08 9.25 7.86
N THR A 70 -23.29 9.46 6.56
CA THR A 70 -23.00 8.48 5.50
C THR A 70 -21.49 8.18 5.45
N ALA A 71 -20.65 9.20 5.53
CA ALA A 71 -19.20 9.01 5.51
C ALA A 71 -18.70 8.18 6.70
N GLU A 72 -19.13 8.51 7.91
CA GLU A 72 -18.78 7.78 9.13
C GLU A 72 -19.30 6.34 9.10
N GLY A 73 -20.54 6.12 8.64
CA GLY A 73 -21.10 4.79 8.50
C GLY A 73 -20.34 3.91 7.53
N ILE A 74 -19.94 4.45 6.36
CA ILE A 74 -19.10 3.74 5.39
C ILE A 74 -17.76 3.37 6.02
N LEU A 75 -17.09 4.30 6.72
CA LEU A 75 -15.80 4.05 7.36
C LEU A 75 -15.89 2.96 8.45
N GLU A 76 -16.91 3.02 9.29
CA GLU A 76 -17.14 2.01 10.34
C GLU A 76 -17.40 0.62 9.74
N SER A 77 -18.31 0.53 8.75
CA SER A 77 -18.58 -0.73 8.06
C SER A 77 -17.35 -1.28 7.34
N TYR A 78 -16.56 -0.43 6.68
CA TYR A 78 -15.34 -0.83 6.01
C TYR A 78 -14.29 -1.35 7.00
N THR A 79 -14.11 -0.68 8.14
CA THR A 79 -13.20 -1.12 9.21
C THR A 79 -13.58 -2.50 9.73
N ARG A 80 -14.86 -2.70 10.10
CA ARG A 80 -15.36 -3.99 10.57
C ARG A 80 -15.11 -5.11 9.55
N ARG A 81 -15.39 -4.87 8.26
CA ARG A 81 -15.17 -5.86 7.19
C ARG A 81 -13.71 -6.22 7.02
N ASN A 82 -12.82 -5.23 7.12
CA ASN A 82 -11.39 -5.48 7.08
C ASN A 82 -10.92 -6.31 8.28
N GLU A 83 -11.38 -6.02 9.49
CA GLU A 83 -11.06 -6.81 10.69
C GLU A 83 -11.50 -8.27 10.58
N GLU A 84 -12.60 -8.53 9.88
CA GLU A 84 -13.13 -9.88 9.67
C GLU A 84 -12.34 -10.67 8.60
N THR A 85 -11.80 -10.00 7.59
CA THR A 85 -11.34 -10.68 6.36
C THR A 85 -9.87 -10.48 6.04
N LEU A 86 -9.26 -9.34 6.43
CA LEU A 86 -7.92 -8.96 5.98
C LEU A 86 -6.82 -9.90 6.49
N TYR A 87 -7.02 -10.54 7.63
CA TYR A 87 -5.99 -11.37 8.23
C TYR A 87 -5.71 -12.69 7.50
N GLU A 88 -6.59 -13.09 6.59
CA GLU A 88 -6.43 -14.30 5.77
C GLU A 88 -5.76 -14.02 4.41
N VAL A 89 -5.50 -12.75 4.05
CA VAL A 89 -4.87 -12.43 2.76
C VAL A 89 -3.54 -13.15 2.56
N ALA A 90 -3.26 -13.53 1.34
CA ALA A 90 -2.00 -14.15 0.96
C ALA A 90 -0.88 -13.10 0.85
N PHE A 91 0.35 -13.54 1.02
CA PHE A 91 1.50 -12.77 0.55
C PHE A 91 1.51 -12.71 -0.98
N THR A 92 1.99 -11.62 -1.54
CA THR A 92 2.35 -11.58 -2.96
C THR A 92 3.51 -12.53 -3.23
N ALA A 93 3.68 -12.92 -4.50
CA ALA A 93 4.75 -13.86 -4.88
C ALA A 93 6.14 -13.31 -4.49
N GLY A 94 6.88 -14.12 -3.73
CA GLY A 94 8.22 -13.81 -3.25
C GLY A 94 8.28 -12.94 -1.98
N ALA A 95 7.17 -12.33 -1.52
CA ALA A 95 7.19 -11.34 -0.43
C ALA A 95 7.79 -11.89 0.86
N ARG A 96 7.29 -13.02 1.36
CA ARG A 96 7.77 -13.58 2.64
C ARG A 96 9.27 -13.88 2.60
N GLN A 97 9.75 -14.52 1.52
CA GLN A 97 11.15 -14.90 1.38
C GLN A 97 12.06 -13.68 1.24
N LEU A 98 11.63 -12.68 0.45
CA LEU A 98 12.38 -11.44 0.29
C LEU A 98 12.52 -10.71 1.63
N LEU A 99 11.42 -10.51 2.36
CA LEU A 99 11.42 -9.79 3.63
C LEU A 99 12.28 -10.49 4.69
N GLU A 100 12.20 -11.82 4.81
CA GLU A 100 13.02 -12.61 5.72
C GLU A 100 14.52 -12.46 5.40
N THR A 101 14.88 -12.42 4.13
CA THR A 101 16.28 -12.29 3.70
C THR A 101 16.76 -10.85 3.86
N ALA A 102 15.99 -9.89 3.35
CA ALA A 102 16.35 -8.48 3.36
C ALA A 102 16.48 -7.90 4.77
N SER A 103 15.66 -8.35 5.72
CA SER A 103 15.72 -7.89 7.12
C SER A 103 17.05 -8.18 7.83
N LYS A 104 17.88 -9.09 7.29
CA LYS A 104 19.20 -9.43 7.84
C LYS A 104 20.31 -8.46 7.45
N SER A 105 20.12 -7.72 6.37
CA SER A 105 21.14 -6.84 5.77
C SER A 105 20.68 -5.41 5.49
N HIS A 106 19.37 -5.17 5.52
CA HIS A 106 18.75 -3.88 5.20
C HIS A 106 17.81 -3.45 6.32
N GLU A 107 17.68 -2.16 6.49
CA GLU A 107 16.64 -1.59 7.37
C GLU A 107 15.33 -1.48 6.58
N LEU A 108 14.28 -2.17 7.04
CA LEU A 108 12.99 -2.21 6.35
C LEU A 108 11.97 -1.29 7.00
N ILE A 109 11.21 -0.58 6.15
CA ILE A 109 10.07 0.25 6.54
C ILE A 109 8.86 -0.22 5.72
N ALA A 110 7.72 -0.41 6.39
CA ALA A 110 6.44 -0.61 5.73
C ALA A 110 5.65 0.71 5.79
N LEU A 111 5.09 1.12 4.65
CA LEU A 111 4.38 2.39 4.51
C LEU A 111 3.08 2.19 3.74
N SER A 112 1.94 2.22 4.42
CA SER A 112 0.61 1.94 3.85
C SER A 112 -0.28 3.19 3.83
N GLY A 113 -1.21 3.25 2.88
CA GLY A 113 -2.37 4.12 2.94
C GLY A 113 -3.50 3.57 3.84
N GLY A 114 -3.39 2.30 4.28
CA GLY A 114 -4.31 1.66 5.21
C GLY A 114 -4.14 2.16 6.65
N GLU A 115 -5.14 1.89 7.51
CA GLU A 115 -5.10 2.26 8.92
C GLU A 115 -3.93 1.53 9.62
N VAL A 116 -3.14 2.27 10.40
CA VAL A 116 -1.89 1.77 10.97
C VAL A 116 -2.07 0.62 11.95
N GLY A 117 -3.15 0.61 12.73
CA GLY A 117 -3.47 -0.47 13.68
C GLY A 117 -3.84 -1.76 12.96
N GLU A 118 -4.63 -1.69 11.87
CA GLU A 118 -4.92 -2.85 11.03
C GLU A 118 -3.64 -3.43 10.42
N VAL A 119 -2.78 -2.56 9.88
CA VAL A 119 -1.51 -3.00 9.27
C VAL A 119 -0.60 -3.68 10.30
N ARG A 120 -0.45 -3.11 11.48
CA ARG A 120 0.37 -3.68 12.56
C ARG A 120 -0.18 -5.03 13.01
N THR A 121 -1.48 -5.13 13.23
CA THR A 121 -2.14 -6.39 13.60
C THR A 121 -1.95 -7.46 12.51
N LEU A 122 -2.09 -7.10 11.23
CA LEU A 122 -1.83 -7.99 10.12
C LEU A 122 -0.37 -8.50 10.14
N PHE A 123 0.60 -7.61 10.34
CA PHE A 123 2.02 -7.96 10.38
C PHE A 123 2.35 -8.89 11.55
N GLU A 124 1.75 -8.66 12.72
CA GLU A 124 1.89 -9.53 13.89
C GLU A 124 1.33 -10.92 13.61
N ARG A 125 0.09 -11.01 13.09
CA ARG A 125 -0.55 -12.29 12.74
C ARG A 125 0.20 -13.05 11.65
N LYS A 126 0.80 -12.35 10.69
CA LYS A 126 1.64 -12.95 9.63
C LYS A 126 3.06 -13.27 10.09
N GLY A 127 3.46 -12.87 11.31
CA GLY A 127 4.78 -13.15 11.90
C GLY A 127 5.92 -12.39 11.22
N ILE A 128 5.66 -11.21 10.65
CA ILE A 128 6.67 -10.41 9.95
C ILE A 128 6.95 -9.05 10.60
N ARG A 129 6.23 -8.70 11.70
CA ARG A 129 6.41 -7.39 12.34
C ARG A 129 7.86 -7.10 12.74
N SER A 130 8.58 -8.11 13.18
CA SER A 130 9.98 -7.99 13.62
C SER A 130 10.97 -7.72 12.48
N TYR A 131 10.60 -7.90 11.23
CA TYR A 131 11.46 -7.59 10.09
C TYR A 131 11.56 -6.07 9.83
N PHE A 132 10.60 -5.30 10.32
CA PHE A 132 10.49 -3.87 10.04
C PHE A 132 10.88 -3.02 11.25
N ARG A 133 11.73 -2.04 10.99
CA ARG A 133 12.01 -0.97 11.96
C ARG A 133 10.75 -0.16 12.24
N GLU A 134 10.06 0.28 11.15
CA GLU A 134 8.84 1.07 11.23
C GLU A 134 7.72 0.41 10.43
N VAL A 135 6.50 0.48 10.98
CA VAL A 135 5.25 0.17 10.27
C VAL A 135 4.35 1.38 10.40
N LEU A 136 4.16 2.07 9.29
CA LEU A 136 3.52 3.37 9.16
C LEU A 136 2.25 3.26 8.30
N GLY A 137 1.25 4.09 8.61
CA GLY A 137 -0.02 4.04 7.90
C GLY A 137 -0.95 5.20 8.24
N GLY A 138 -2.17 5.15 7.71
CA GLY A 138 -3.22 6.12 7.98
C GLY A 138 -3.52 6.32 9.47
N PRO A 139 -4.17 7.45 9.82
CA PRO A 139 -4.82 8.42 8.93
C PRO A 139 -3.88 9.46 8.27
N LYS A 140 -2.59 9.49 8.61
CA LYS A 140 -1.61 10.35 7.97
C LYS A 140 -1.32 9.89 6.53
N THR A 141 -1.03 10.82 5.65
CA THR A 141 -0.52 10.53 4.31
C THR A 141 0.86 9.85 4.38
N LYS A 142 1.30 9.25 3.28
CA LYS A 142 2.63 8.64 3.20
C LYS A 142 3.74 9.65 3.45
N GLN A 143 3.61 10.87 2.90
CA GLN A 143 4.54 11.98 3.10
C GLN A 143 4.60 12.41 4.57
N GLU A 144 3.46 12.64 5.20
CA GLU A 144 3.39 13.02 6.63
C GLU A 144 3.99 11.94 7.54
N ASN A 145 3.84 10.67 7.18
CA ASN A 145 4.43 9.56 7.92
C ASN A 145 5.95 9.53 7.79
N LEU A 146 6.49 9.80 6.60
CA LEU A 146 7.94 9.78 6.36
C LEU A 146 8.67 11.02 6.87
N ALA A 147 8.00 12.17 6.97
CA ALA A 147 8.63 13.42 7.38
C ALA A 147 9.47 13.35 8.69
N PRO A 148 9.03 12.64 9.76
CA PRO A 148 9.84 12.49 10.97
C PRO A 148 10.83 11.34 10.92
N VAL A 149 10.81 10.50 9.87
CA VAL A 149 11.62 9.27 9.79
C VAL A 149 13.03 9.60 9.31
N ARG A 150 14.03 9.09 10.03
CA ARG A 150 15.41 9.16 9.55
C ARG A 150 15.61 8.17 8.39
N LEU A 151 15.85 8.71 7.20
CA LEU A 151 16.10 7.94 5.99
C LEU A 151 17.61 7.75 5.76
N HIS A 152 17.99 6.57 5.27
CA HIS A 152 19.38 6.17 5.01
C HIS A 152 19.55 5.84 3.53
N HIS A 153 20.25 6.69 2.80
CA HIS A 153 20.59 6.47 1.41
C HIS A 153 21.85 5.61 1.20
N PRO A 154 21.98 4.86 0.12
CA PRO A 154 20.99 4.66 -0.95
C PRO A 154 19.73 3.96 -0.45
N LEU A 155 18.58 4.43 -0.92
CA LEU A 155 17.24 4.04 -0.46
C LEU A 155 16.43 3.49 -1.64
N LEU A 156 15.78 2.34 -1.45
CA LEU A 156 14.86 1.75 -2.41
C LEU A 156 13.42 1.88 -1.92
N TYR A 157 12.51 2.28 -2.79
CA TYR A 157 11.06 2.23 -2.53
C TYR A 157 10.39 1.26 -3.50
N VAL A 158 9.62 0.32 -2.98
CA VAL A 158 8.83 -0.64 -3.75
C VAL A 158 7.35 -0.34 -3.56
N GLY A 159 6.64 -0.04 -4.63
CA GLY A 159 5.23 0.34 -4.59
C GLY A 159 4.45 -0.11 -5.82
N ASP A 160 3.11 -0.05 -5.76
CA ASP A 160 2.22 -0.45 -6.84
C ASP A 160 1.30 0.69 -7.32
N SER A 161 1.48 1.90 -6.80
CA SER A 161 0.63 3.06 -7.08
C SER A 161 1.40 4.31 -7.53
N ARG A 162 0.66 5.25 -8.10
CA ARG A 162 1.20 6.58 -8.45
C ARG A 162 1.70 7.32 -7.21
N ILE A 163 0.98 7.21 -6.10
CA ILE A 163 1.35 7.88 -4.84
C ILE A 163 2.68 7.36 -4.30
N ASP A 164 2.98 6.06 -4.49
CA ASP A 164 4.27 5.48 -4.12
C ASP A 164 5.42 6.11 -4.90
N TYR A 165 5.25 6.24 -6.22
CA TYR A 165 6.24 6.87 -7.08
C TYR A 165 6.46 8.34 -6.70
N GLU A 166 5.38 9.11 -6.52
CA GLU A 166 5.47 10.52 -6.10
C GLU A 166 6.19 10.65 -4.75
N CYS A 167 5.87 9.77 -3.79
CA CYS A 167 6.51 9.74 -2.49
C CYS A 167 8.00 9.35 -2.59
N ALA A 168 8.35 8.35 -3.40
CA ALA A 168 9.73 7.94 -3.64
C ALA A 168 10.56 9.08 -4.26
N ALA A 169 10.00 9.78 -5.24
CA ALA A 169 10.65 10.92 -5.89
C ALA A 169 10.90 12.07 -4.90
N GLU A 170 9.94 12.39 -4.03
CA GLU A 170 10.06 13.45 -3.03
C GLU A 170 11.21 13.19 -2.03
N ILE A 171 11.41 11.94 -1.64
CA ILE A 171 12.47 11.55 -0.69
C ILE A 171 13.80 11.15 -1.36
N GLY A 172 13.90 11.23 -2.70
CA GLY A 172 15.09 10.85 -3.45
C GLY A 172 15.42 9.35 -3.38
N ALA A 173 14.41 8.49 -3.31
CA ALA A 173 14.57 7.05 -3.36
C ALA A 173 14.56 6.54 -4.80
N ASP A 174 15.34 5.49 -5.08
CA ASP A 174 15.13 4.69 -6.28
C ASP A 174 13.78 3.99 -6.20
N PHE A 175 13.06 3.91 -7.32
CA PHE A 175 11.71 3.35 -7.33
C PHE A 175 11.62 2.06 -8.15
N VAL A 176 10.94 1.07 -7.57
CA VAL A 176 10.53 -0.17 -8.23
C VAL A 176 9.01 -0.25 -8.20
N PHE A 177 8.41 -0.30 -9.38
CA PHE A 177 6.97 -0.48 -9.55
C PHE A 177 6.61 -1.96 -9.67
N MET A 178 5.70 -2.44 -8.82
CA MET A 178 5.20 -3.81 -8.83
C MET A 178 3.90 -3.90 -9.61
N ALA A 179 3.92 -4.58 -10.77
CA ALA A 179 2.84 -4.51 -11.73
C ALA A 179 1.76 -5.59 -11.59
N ALA A 180 2.08 -6.78 -11.05
CA ALA A 180 1.14 -7.91 -11.08
C ALA A 180 -0.12 -7.71 -10.20
N TYR A 181 -0.03 -6.93 -9.13
CA TYR A 181 -1.09 -6.76 -8.14
C TYR A 181 -1.67 -5.35 -8.09
N THR A 182 -1.17 -4.45 -8.95
CA THR A 182 -1.61 -3.04 -8.96
C THR A 182 -3.05 -2.88 -9.44
N GLN A 183 -3.74 -1.92 -8.86
CA GLN A 183 -5.01 -1.38 -9.36
C GLN A 183 -4.83 -0.04 -10.10
N PHE A 184 -3.61 0.41 -10.31
CA PHE A 184 -3.32 1.62 -11.07
C PHE A 184 -3.51 1.37 -12.57
N SER A 185 -4.73 1.59 -13.08
CA SER A 185 -5.02 1.52 -14.50
C SER A 185 -4.20 2.57 -15.28
N GLY A 186 -3.58 2.17 -16.40
CA GLY A 186 -2.77 3.09 -17.21
C GLY A 186 -1.34 3.33 -16.71
N TRP A 187 -0.85 2.56 -15.76
CA TRP A 187 0.53 2.67 -15.27
C TRP A 187 1.57 2.57 -16.39
N GLN A 188 1.32 1.77 -17.45
CA GLN A 188 2.21 1.63 -18.59
C GLN A 188 2.43 2.99 -19.29
N SER A 189 1.34 3.71 -19.54
CA SER A 189 1.42 5.05 -20.15
C SER A 189 2.02 6.07 -19.19
N TYR A 190 1.72 5.97 -17.91
CA TYR A 190 2.22 6.87 -16.88
C TYR A 190 3.74 6.80 -16.76
N PHE A 191 4.31 5.59 -16.77
CA PHE A 191 5.76 5.39 -16.66
C PHE A 191 6.49 5.37 -18.00
N THR A 192 5.81 5.59 -19.14
CA THR A 192 6.45 5.68 -20.43
C THR A 192 7.37 6.89 -20.48
N GLY A 193 8.69 6.65 -20.64
CA GLY A 193 9.71 7.70 -20.70
C GLY A 193 10.24 8.17 -19.34
N GLU A 194 9.71 7.65 -18.22
CA GLU A 194 10.23 7.93 -16.88
C GLU A 194 11.55 7.17 -16.67
N ALA A 195 12.66 7.89 -16.86
CA ALA A 195 13.99 7.35 -16.64
C ALA A 195 14.20 7.05 -15.15
N GLY A 196 14.54 5.80 -14.82
CA GLY A 196 14.85 5.37 -13.45
C GLY A 196 13.75 4.56 -12.75
N VAL A 197 12.54 4.46 -13.33
CA VAL A 197 11.53 3.54 -12.82
C VAL A 197 11.82 2.13 -13.33
N ARG A 198 12.02 1.20 -12.41
CA ARG A 198 12.17 -0.23 -12.72
C ARG A 198 10.85 -0.93 -12.45
N ILE A 199 10.41 -1.76 -13.39
CA ILE A 199 9.13 -2.47 -13.32
C ILE A 199 9.41 -3.95 -13.09
N ILE A 200 8.74 -4.52 -12.09
CA ILE A 200 8.74 -5.97 -11.79
C ILE A 200 7.31 -6.51 -11.79
N GLN A 201 7.17 -7.81 -12.00
CA GLN A 201 5.90 -8.50 -11.85
C GLN A 201 5.72 -8.98 -10.40
N THR A 202 6.77 -9.52 -9.80
CA THR A 202 6.72 -10.07 -8.44
C THR A 202 7.98 -9.70 -7.66
N LEU A 203 7.92 -9.83 -6.34
CA LEU A 203 9.07 -9.60 -5.48
C LEU A 203 10.18 -10.64 -5.62
N GLU A 204 9.94 -11.75 -6.30
CA GLU A 204 10.97 -12.74 -6.67
C GLU A 204 12.06 -12.17 -7.59
N GLU A 205 11.80 -11.04 -8.23
CA GLU A 205 12.75 -10.36 -9.11
C GLU A 205 13.75 -9.46 -8.34
N LEU A 206 13.58 -9.29 -7.02
CA LEU A 206 14.50 -8.56 -6.16
C LEU A 206 15.48 -9.51 -5.45
N ARG A 207 16.75 -9.12 -5.38
CA ARG A 207 17.80 -9.82 -4.62
C ARG A 207 18.40 -8.88 -3.58
N PRO A 208 18.12 -9.07 -2.27
CA PRO A 208 18.72 -8.29 -1.19
C PRO A 208 20.18 -8.64 -0.95
#